data_38e2c50059090485d1373d39ebfa09ec
#
_entry.id   38e2c50059090485d1373d39ebfa09ec
#
_cell.length_a   1.000
_cell.length_b   1.000
_cell.length_c   1.000
_cell.angle_alpha   90.00
_cell.angle_beta   90.00
_cell.angle_gamma   90.00
#
_symmetry.space_group_name_H-M   'P 1'
#
loop_
_entity.id
_entity.type
_entity.pdbx_description
1 polymer ?
#
loop_
_entity_poly.entity_id
_entity_poly.type
_entity_poly.pdbx_seq_one_letter_code
_entity_poly.pdbx_strand_id
1 'polypeptide(L)'
;MKHILLLLLIFFCHTHVSAQDGIYYVSLNRTVRLGHYDGVKTLKEVQQHGNFGLGSIDRIAGELVMVNDTAYQFSADGKAKVMDPQTKLPFAAVKFFKTEKTYELDKPYTLKELQSFLDSVLYKNSFAALRITGQFNTVEYFCYLPQQKPYPPIEQAEKKTTVKANTSGTLVGFHSPRSAEVINSPEYHFHFLTAQRNSGGHVQDCLVQKVRIEIDYADQLTIALPDPASLTGIDLQQPITK
;
A
#
# COMPACT_ATOMS: atom_id res chain seq x y z
N MET A 1 30.02 26.24 -59.39
CA MET A 1 29.29 26.44 -58.12
C MET A 1 28.95 25.05 -57.55
N LYS A 2 29.63 24.60 -56.50
CA LYS A 2 29.42 23.29 -55.83
C LYS A 2 28.52 23.49 -54.64
N HIS A 3 27.30 22.95 -54.67
CA HIS A 3 26.40 22.92 -53.52
C HIS A 3 26.80 21.83 -52.56
N ILE A 4 27.28 22.19 -51.36
CA ILE A 4 27.54 21.28 -50.24
C ILE A 4 26.20 21.07 -49.52
N LEU A 5 25.64 19.87 -49.59
CA LEU A 5 24.48 19.46 -48.85
C LEU A 5 24.91 19.02 -47.44
N LEU A 6 24.61 19.86 -46.43
CA LEU A 6 24.89 19.57 -45.02
C LEU A 6 23.77 18.69 -44.49
N LEU A 7 24.04 17.38 -44.31
CA LEU A 7 23.15 16.45 -43.64
C LEU A 7 23.26 16.65 -42.12
N LEU A 8 22.22 17.24 -41.51
CA LEU A 8 22.09 17.31 -40.05
C LEU A 8 21.61 15.93 -39.54
N LEU A 9 22.50 15.16 -38.94
CA LEU A 9 22.15 13.95 -38.18
C LEU A 9 21.56 14.39 -36.82
N ILE A 10 20.23 14.31 -36.69
CA ILE A 10 19.56 14.47 -35.41
C ILE A 10 19.72 13.17 -34.63
N PHE A 11 20.62 13.15 -33.66
CA PHE A 11 20.73 12.09 -32.67
C PHE A 11 19.54 12.17 -31.71
N PHE A 12 18.53 11.34 -31.92
CA PHE A 12 17.50 11.11 -30.90
C PHE A 12 18.13 10.35 -29.73
N CYS A 13 18.55 11.09 -28.72
CA CYS A 13 18.95 10.49 -27.44
C CYS A 13 17.68 9.96 -26.78
N HIS A 14 17.40 8.66 -26.96
CA HIS A 14 16.37 7.97 -26.20
C HIS A 14 16.89 7.85 -24.76
N THR A 15 16.54 8.80 -23.92
CA THR A 15 16.67 8.61 -22.47
C THR A 15 15.70 7.50 -22.07
N HIS A 16 16.21 6.30 -21.89
CA HIS A 16 15.45 5.27 -21.17
C HIS A 16 15.24 5.82 -19.76
N VAL A 17 14.06 6.39 -19.51
CA VAL A 17 13.57 6.58 -18.15
C VAL A 17 13.38 5.17 -17.63
N SER A 18 14.37 4.64 -16.92
CA SER A 18 14.20 3.44 -16.10
C SER A 18 13.01 3.74 -15.19
N ALA A 19 11.97 2.92 -15.27
CA ALA A 19 10.89 2.99 -14.29
C ALA A 19 11.57 2.91 -12.92
N GLN A 20 11.40 3.96 -12.09
CA GLN A 20 12.01 4.01 -10.78
C GLN A 20 11.57 2.78 -9.99
N ASP A 21 12.52 1.95 -9.58
CA ASP A 21 12.28 0.74 -8.80
C ASP A 21 12.05 1.09 -7.33
N GLY A 22 11.15 2.04 -7.09
CA GLY A 22 10.89 2.66 -5.80
C GLY A 22 9.47 2.46 -5.31
N ILE A 23 9.29 2.63 -4.00
CA ILE A 23 7.97 2.76 -3.40
C ILE A 23 7.63 4.26 -3.29
N TYR A 24 6.47 4.62 -3.79
CA TYR A 24 5.90 5.95 -3.60
C TYR A 24 4.92 5.94 -2.44
N TYR A 25 5.15 6.81 -1.47
CA TYR A 25 4.27 7.03 -0.32
C TYR A 25 3.52 8.36 -0.47
N VAL A 26 2.24 8.34 -0.14
CA VAL A 26 1.46 9.53 0.14
C VAL A 26 1.46 9.72 1.65
N SER A 27 1.96 10.86 2.13
CA SER A 27 2.06 11.21 3.53
C SER A 27 3.02 10.30 4.33
N LEU A 28 2.98 10.45 5.64
CA LEU A 28 3.69 9.62 6.60
C LEU A 28 2.67 8.82 7.41
N ASN A 29 2.96 7.58 7.71
CA ASN A 29 2.12 6.79 8.62
C ASN A 29 1.88 7.51 9.94
N ARG A 30 2.90 8.20 10.45
CA ARG A 30 2.79 8.96 11.70
C ARG A 30 1.76 10.09 11.64
N THR A 31 1.63 10.83 10.54
CA THR A 31 0.63 11.90 10.41
C THR A 31 -0.78 11.34 10.50
N VAL A 32 -1.03 10.22 9.83
CA VAL A 32 -2.32 9.52 9.89
C VAL A 32 -2.60 9.00 11.30
N ARG A 33 -1.64 8.37 11.95
CA ARG A 33 -1.80 7.89 13.34
C ARG A 33 -2.15 9.00 14.32
N LEU A 34 -1.67 10.19 14.08
CA LEU A 34 -1.95 11.38 14.91
C LEU A 34 -3.22 12.14 14.49
N GLY A 35 -4.03 11.59 13.58
CA GLY A 35 -5.32 12.15 13.22
C GLY A 35 -5.30 13.11 12.03
N HIS A 36 -4.29 13.07 11.15
CA HIS A 36 -4.34 13.80 9.89
C HIS A 36 -4.95 12.91 8.79
N TYR A 37 -6.26 13.05 8.57
CA TYR A 37 -7.03 12.21 7.65
C TYR A 37 -7.48 12.91 6.38
N ASP A 38 -7.15 14.18 6.21
CA ASP A 38 -7.44 14.92 4.97
C ASP A 38 -6.60 14.38 3.81
N GLY A 39 -7.24 14.16 2.68
CA GLY A 39 -6.57 13.60 1.50
C GLY A 39 -5.52 14.54 0.92
N VAL A 40 -4.33 14.01 0.66
CA VAL A 40 -3.12 14.71 0.18
C VAL A 40 -2.99 14.63 -1.33
N LYS A 41 -3.22 13.45 -1.91
CA LYS A 41 -3.11 13.17 -3.35
C LYS A 41 -4.36 12.47 -3.87
N THR A 42 -4.73 12.74 -5.12
CA THR A 42 -5.77 11.99 -5.81
C THR A 42 -5.27 10.61 -6.23
N LEU A 43 -6.17 9.64 -6.37
CA LEU A 43 -5.82 8.32 -6.92
C LEU A 43 -5.14 8.45 -8.30
N LYS A 44 -5.63 9.34 -9.16
CA LYS A 44 -5.04 9.60 -10.49
C LYS A 44 -3.57 10.00 -10.41
N GLU A 45 -3.19 10.84 -9.44
CA GLU A 45 -1.78 11.21 -9.22
C GLU A 45 -0.98 10.02 -8.72
N VAL A 46 -1.54 9.23 -7.80
CA VAL A 46 -0.87 8.07 -7.20
C VAL A 46 -0.63 6.95 -8.22
N GLN A 47 -1.58 6.71 -9.13
CA GLN A 47 -1.44 5.72 -10.22
C GLN A 47 -0.29 6.02 -11.20
N GLN A 48 0.23 7.25 -11.21
CA GLN A 48 1.43 7.59 -11.99
C GLN A 48 2.71 6.98 -11.39
N HIS A 49 2.65 6.47 -10.15
CA HIS A 49 3.79 5.97 -9.40
C HIS A 49 3.71 4.47 -9.07
N GLY A 50 2.65 3.78 -9.49
CA GLY A 50 2.51 2.37 -9.24
C GLY A 50 1.21 1.76 -9.76
N ASN A 51 1.22 0.44 -9.94
CA ASN A 51 0.08 -0.36 -10.37
C ASN A 51 -0.34 -1.39 -9.31
N PHE A 52 0.35 -1.38 -8.18
CA PHE A 52 0.16 -2.26 -7.03
C PHE A 52 0.32 -1.43 -5.74
N GLY A 53 -0.58 -1.60 -4.78
CA GLY A 53 -0.49 -0.83 -3.54
C GLY A 53 -1.67 -0.97 -2.60
N LEU A 54 -1.54 -0.27 -1.48
CA LEU A 54 -2.55 -0.14 -0.43
C LEU A 54 -2.63 1.30 0.08
N GLY A 55 -3.67 1.59 0.84
CA GLY A 55 -3.84 2.91 1.45
C GLY A 55 -5.20 3.10 2.07
N SER A 56 -5.50 4.34 2.42
CA SER A 56 -6.80 4.75 2.96
C SER A 56 -7.40 5.89 2.14
N ILE A 57 -8.69 6.14 2.37
CA ILE A 57 -9.49 7.13 1.63
C ILE A 57 -9.66 8.36 2.51
N ASP A 58 -9.85 9.53 1.92
CA ASP A 58 -10.10 10.78 2.62
C ASP A 58 -11.01 10.59 3.86
N ARG A 59 -10.63 11.19 4.98
CA ARG A 59 -11.24 10.99 6.31
C ARG A 59 -11.16 9.56 6.83
N ILE A 60 -10.19 8.77 6.36
CA ILE A 60 -10.09 7.31 6.53
C ILE A 60 -11.42 6.57 6.30
N ALA A 61 -12.21 7.04 5.30
CA ALA A 61 -13.53 6.52 4.98
C ALA A 61 -13.49 5.15 4.29
N GLY A 62 -12.61 4.28 4.73
CA GLY A 62 -12.37 2.94 4.19
C GLY A 62 -10.94 2.73 3.69
N GLU A 63 -10.71 1.57 3.12
CA GLU A 63 -9.40 1.05 2.72
C GLU A 63 -9.25 0.99 1.20
N LEU A 64 -8.01 1.08 0.72
CA LEU A 64 -7.61 0.95 -0.67
C LEU A 64 -6.78 -0.32 -0.86
N VAL A 65 -7.07 -1.08 -1.92
CA VAL A 65 -6.17 -2.05 -2.52
C VAL A 65 -6.05 -1.76 -4.01
N MET A 66 -4.83 -1.68 -4.52
CA MET A 66 -4.56 -1.56 -5.96
C MET A 66 -3.80 -2.80 -6.45
N VAL A 67 -4.34 -3.46 -7.47
CA VAL A 67 -3.74 -4.64 -8.11
C VAL A 67 -3.93 -4.54 -9.62
N ASN A 68 -2.85 -4.66 -10.38
CA ASN A 68 -2.85 -4.61 -11.84
C ASN A 68 -3.60 -3.36 -12.36
N ASP A 69 -3.17 -2.18 -11.94
CA ASP A 69 -3.71 -0.86 -12.30
C ASP A 69 -5.14 -0.57 -11.81
N THR A 70 -5.84 -1.56 -11.24
CA THR A 70 -7.20 -1.36 -10.74
C THR A 70 -7.18 -1.12 -9.23
N ALA A 71 -7.69 0.03 -8.82
CA ALA A 71 -7.85 0.41 -7.42
C ALA A 71 -9.27 0.10 -6.93
N TYR A 72 -9.36 -0.63 -5.82
CA TYR A 72 -10.61 -1.00 -5.15
C TYR A 72 -10.71 -0.27 -3.83
N GLN A 73 -11.85 0.34 -3.59
CA GLN A 73 -12.23 0.95 -2.32
C GLN A 73 -13.08 -0.02 -1.52
N PHE A 74 -12.77 -0.16 -0.24
CA PHE A 74 -13.55 -0.94 0.73
C PHE A 74 -14.09 -0.02 1.80
N SER A 75 -15.40 -0.01 1.97
CA SER A 75 -16.06 0.75 3.04
C SER A 75 -16.47 -0.16 4.19
N ALA A 76 -16.75 0.44 5.34
CA ALA A 76 -17.14 -0.28 6.56
C ALA A 76 -18.44 -1.10 6.41
N ASP A 77 -19.25 -0.87 5.36
CA ASP A 77 -20.40 -1.70 5.02
C ASP A 77 -20.03 -3.04 4.35
N GLY A 78 -18.72 -3.29 4.16
CA GLY A 78 -18.17 -4.53 3.59
C GLY A 78 -18.21 -4.60 2.07
N LYS A 79 -18.62 -3.51 1.39
CA LYS A 79 -18.70 -3.48 -0.07
C LYS A 79 -17.40 -2.97 -0.69
N ALA A 80 -17.04 -3.58 -1.81
CA ALA A 80 -15.97 -3.12 -2.66
C ALA A 80 -16.54 -2.44 -3.92
N LYS A 81 -15.88 -1.41 -4.37
CA LYS A 81 -16.12 -0.78 -5.67
C LYS A 81 -14.80 -0.33 -6.28
N VAL A 82 -14.77 -0.21 -7.61
CA VAL A 82 -13.65 0.47 -8.30
C VAL A 82 -13.65 1.93 -7.85
N MET A 83 -12.47 2.42 -7.49
CA MET A 83 -12.31 3.75 -6.94
C MET A 83 -12.36 4.82 -8.04
N ASP A 84 -13.00 5.95 -7.75
CA ASP A 84 -12.95 7.13 -8.59
C ASP A 84 -11.53 7.72 -8.61
N PRO A 85 -10.95 8.01 -9.79
CA PRO A 85 -9.62 8.61 -9.92
C PRO A 85 -9.45 9.96 -9.19
N GLN A 86 -10.53 10.69 -8.93
CA GLN A 86 -10.50 11.95 -8.18
C GLN A 86 -10.56 11.78 -6.66
N THR A 87 -10.76 10.54 -6.18
CA THR A 87 -10.73 10.26 -4.73
C THR A 87 -9.38 10.63 -4.14
N LYS A 88 -9.38 11.43 -3.07
CA LYS A 88 -8.17 11.81 -2.36
C LYS A 88 -7.78 10.77 -1.31
N LEU A 89 -6.49 10.61 -1.13
CA LEU A 89 -5.88 9.63 -0.25
C LEU A 89 -5.04 10.36 0.81
N PRO A 90 -5.30 10.18 2.11
CA PRO A 90 -4.45 10.69 3.19
C PRO A 90 -3.19 9.85 3.36
N PHE A 91 -3.23 8.58 2.95
CA PHE A 91 -2.10 7.66 2.95
C PHE A 91 -2.21 6.68 1.79
N ALA A 92 -1.09 6.41 1.14
CA ALA A 92 -0.92 5.29 0.23
C ALA A 92 0.54 4.84 0.18
N ALA A 93 0.75 3.56 -0.11
CA ALA A 93 2.03 2.98 -0.53
C ALA A 93 1.79 2.27 -1.86
N VAL A 94 2.52 2.65 -2.91
CA VAL A 94 2.37 2.06 -4.25
C VAL A 94 3.71 1.83 -4.92
N LYS A 95 3.77 0.83 -5.81
CA LYS A 95 4.94 0.49 -6.63
C LYS A 95 4.49 -0.04 -7.98
N PHE A 96 5.29 0.12 -9.03
CA PHE A 96 5.16 -0.70 -10.23
C PHE A 96 5.72 -2.08 -9.92
N PHE A 97 4.83 -3.02 -9.63
CA PHE A 97 5.19 -4.33 -9.09
C PHE A 97 5.80 -5.22 -10.16
N LYS A 98 7.04 -5.68 -9.91
CA LYS A 98 7.77 -6.62 -10.76
C LYS A 98 8.35 -7.72 -9.90
N THR A 99 7.80 -8.94 -10.01
CA THR A 99 8.22 -10.08 -9.20
C THR A 99 9.72 -10.38 -9.36
N GLU A 100 10.47 -10.31 -8.27
CA GLU A 100 11.88 -10.70 -8.22
C GLU A 100 12.08 -12.09 -7.61
N LYS A 101 11.32 -12.42 -6.55
CA LYS A 101 11.36 -13.73 -5.91
C LYS A 101 9.96 -14.31 -5.76
N THR A 102 9.88 -15.62 -5.80
CA THR A 102 8.63 -16.36 -5.65
C THR A 102 8.81 -17.53 -4.70
N TYR A 103 7.82 -17.74 -3.83
CA TYR A 103 7.72 -18.89 -2.93
C TYR A 103 6.31 -19.45 -2.96
N GLU A 104 6.19 -20.76 -2.70
CA GLU A 104 4.90 -21.44 -2.56
C GLU A 104 4.82 -22.02 -1.14
N LEU A 105 3.72 -21.75 -0.45
CA LEU A 105 3.37 -22.38 0.82
C LEU A 105 2.17 -23.28 0.58
N ASP A 106 2.31 -24.56 0.86
CA ASP A 106 1.33 -25.61 0.58
C ASP A 106 0.69 -26.21 1.84
N LYS A 107 0.97 -25.61 3.01
CA LYS A 107 0.40 -25.97 4.31
C LYS A 107 -0.11 -24.72 5.05
N PRO A 108 -0.93 -24.89 6.09
CA PRO A 108 -1.42 -23.75 6.86
C PRO A 108 -0.29 -23.01 7.60
N TYR A 109 -0.43 -21.66 7.62
CA TYR A 109 0.39 -20.73 8.40
C TYR A 109 -0.53 -19.68 9.02
N THR A 110 -0.41 -19.43 10.31
CA THR A 110 -0.94 -18.25 10.98
C THR A 110 -0.23 -17.00 10.45
N LEU A 111 -0.80 -15.81 10.67
CA LEU A 111 -0.14 -14.56 10.29
C LEU A 111 1.28 -14.45 10.88
N LYS A 112 1.45 -14.83 12.14
CA LYS A 112 2.76 -14.81 12.80
C LYS A 112 3.76 -15.78 12.15
N GLU A 113 3.34 -16.98 11.78
CA GLU A 113 4.20 -17.96 11.09
C GLU A 113 4.51 -17.50 9.66
N LEU A 114 3.55 -16.89 8.97
CA LEU A 114 3.76 -16.26 7.66
C LEU A 114 4.81 -15.13 7.75
N GLN A 115 4.70 -14.26 8.74
CA GLN A 115 5.68 -13.21 9.01
C GLN A 115 7.06 -13.78 9.33
N SER A 116 7.12 -14.83 10.16
CA SER A 116 8.39 -15.53 10.47
C SER A 116 9.02 -16.19 9.24
N PHE A 117 8.19 -16.74 8.34
CA PHE A 117 8.68 -17.22 7.04
C PHE A 117 9.23 -16.08 6.19
N LEU A 118 8.50 -14.97 6.07
CA LEU A 118 8.94 -13.79 5.34
C LEU A 118 10.25 -13.22 5.90
N ASP A 119 10.41 -13.16 7.22
CA ASP A 119 11.66 -12.74 7.89
C ASP A 119 12.85 -13.63 7.51
N SER A 120 12.59 -14.91 7.21
CA SER A 120 13.65 -15.85 6.82
C SER A 120 14.11 -15.69 5.37
N VAL A 121 13.30 -15.10 4.50
CA VAL A 121 13.55 -15.00 3.06
C VAL A 121 13.76 -13.57 2.56
N LEU A 122 13.32 -12.56 3.32
CA LEU A 122 13.54 -11.14 3.04
C LEU A 122 14.93 -10.69 3.53
N TYR A 123 15.51 -9.70 2.87
CA TYR A 123 16.63 -8.99 3.44
C TYR A 123 16.16 -8.13 4.61
N LYS A 124 16.74 -8.33 5.78
CA LYS A 124 16.29 -7.77 7.07
C LYS A 124 16.02 -6.26 7.06
N ASN A 125 16.80 -5.50 6.31
CA ASN A 125 16.72 -4.03 6.27
C ASN A 125 16.19 -3.51 4.91
N SER A 126 15.48 -4.36 4.15
CA SER A 126 14.92 -3.99 2.86
C SER A 126 13.54 -3.35 2.99
N PHE A 127 13.20 -2.58 1.97
CA PHE A 127 11.82 -2.24 1.65
C PHE A 127 11.37 -3.15 0.52
N ALA A 128 10.16 -3.70 0.63
CA ALA A 128 9.63 -4.59 -0.39
C ALA A 128 8.10 -4.50 -0.49
N ALA A 129 7.59 -4.64 -1.70
CA ALA A 129 6.19 -4.94 -1.95
C ALA A 129 5.98 -6.46 -1.97
N LEU A 130 4.87 -6.92 -1.40
CA LEU A 130 4.54 -8.32 -1.20
C LEU A 130 3.16 -8.61 -1.80
N ARG A 131 3.09 -9.55 -2.73
CA ARG A 131 1.83 -10.07 -3.26
C ARG A 131 1.68 -11.52 -2.84
N ILE A 132 0.67 -11.82 -2.01
CA ILE A 132 0.43 -13.17 -1.50
C ILE A 132 -0.96 -13.60 -1.96
N THR A 133 -1.01 -14.51 -2.92
CA THR A 133 -2.26 -14.92 -3.58
C THR A 133 -2.54 -16.39 -3.35
N GLY A 134 -3.78 -16.73 -3.02
CA GLY A 134 -4.18 -18.11 -2.87
C GLY A 134 -5.41 -18.31 -1.99
N GLN A 135 -5.40 -19.40 -1.22
CA GLN A 135 -6.48 -19.84 -0.35
C GLN A 135 -6.17 -19.55 1.11
N PHE A 136 -7.19 -19.10 1.82
CA PHE A 136 -7.12 -18.75 3.24
C PHE A 136 -8.22 -19.50 4.00
N ASN A 137 -7.87 -20.14 5.09
CA ASN A 137 -8.87 -20.72 6.01
C ASN A 137 -9.67 -19.58 6.67
N THR A 138 -8.97 -18.52 7.09
CA THR A 138 -9.60 -17.29 7.60
C THR A 138 -8.77 -16.07 7.22
N VAL A 139 -9.45 -14.94 7.02
CA VAL A 139 -8.84 -13.59 6.98
C VAL A 139 -9.72 -12.68 7.81
N GLU A 140 -9.13 -12.07 8.83
CA GLU A 140 -9.73 -11.01 9.61
C GLU A 140 -9.18 -9.67 9.14
N TYR A 141 -10.06 -8.77 8.73
CA TYR A 141 -9.71 -7.44 8.27
C TYR A 141 -10.74 -6.41 8.72
N PHE A 142 -10.35 -5.16 8.74
CA PHE A 142 -11.26 -4.08 9.09
C PHE A 142 -11.21 -2.95 8.06
N CYS A 143 -12.27 -2.13 8.09
CA CYS A 143 -12.32 -0.83 7.42
C CYS A 143 -12.75 0.21 8.44
N TYR A 144 -12.10 1.38 8.42
CA TYR A 144 -12.53 2.51 9.23
C TYR A 144 -13.85 3.07 8.70
N LEU A 145 -14.65 3.62 9.63
CA LEU A 145 -15.78 4.48 9.29
C LEU A 145 -15.28 5.89 8.95
N PRO A 146 -16.02 6.66 8.15
CA PRO A 146 -15.67 8.06 7.87
C PRO A 146 -15.57 8.86 9.17
N GLN A 147 -14.40 9.42 9.44
CA GLN A 147 -14.18 10.24 10.63
C GLN A 147 -14.62 11.69 10.39
N GLN A 148 -14.91 12.42 11.48
CA GLN A 148 -15.29 13.84 11.47
C GLN A 148 -14.29 14.66 12.28
N LYS A 149 -14.09 15.91 11.86
CA LYS A 149 -13.24 16.87 12.62
C LYS A 149 -13.91 17.30 13.92
N PRO A 150 -13.14 17.45 15.02
CA PRO A 150 -11.72 17.18 15.11
C PRO A 150 -11.43 15.68 15.05
N TYR A 151 -10.46 15.29 14.21
CA TYR A 151 -10.15 13.87 14.03
C TYR A 151 -9.49 13.28 15.29
N PRO A 152 -9.91 12.09 15.73
CA PRO A 152 -9.24 11.39 16.83
C PRO A 152 -7.91 10.77 16.33
N PRO A 153 -6.98 10.43 17.25
CA PRO A 153 -5.89 9.50 16.91
C PRO A 153 -6.41 8.18 16.36
N ILE A 154 -5.62 7.51 15.51
CA ILE A 154 -6.05 6.29 14.79
C ILE A 154 -6.52 5.17 15.71
N GLU A 155 -5.95 5.06 16.90
CA GLU A 155 -6.30 4.05 17.89
C GLU A 155 -7.73 4.23 18.45
N GLN A 156 -8.28 5.43 18.32
CA GLN A 156 -9.63 5.80 18.77
C GLN A 156 -10.62 5.87 17.61
N ALA A 157 -10.15 5.77 16.38
CA ALA A 157 -11.00 5.84 15.19
C ALA A 157 -11.92 4.61 15.10
N GLU A 158 -13.19 4.87 14.82
CA GLU A 158 -14.18 3.81 14.68
C GLU A 158 -13.90 2.95 13.45
N LYS A 159 -13.95 1.62 13.64
CA LYS A 159 -13.74 0.64 12.59
C LYS A 159 -14.71 -0.53 12.69
N LYS A 160 -14.96 -1.19 11.58
CA LYS A 160 -15.76 -2.41 11.52
C LYS A 160 -14.89 -3.57 11.05
N THR A 161 -14.81 -4.60 11.87
CA THR A 161 -14.08 -5.84 11.57
C THR A 161 -14.99 -6.83 10.84
N THR A 162 -14.38 -7.56 9.91
CA THR A 162 -15.01 -8.63 9.13
C THR A 162 -14.10 -9.85 9.15
N VAL A 163 -14.66 -11.04 9.37
CA VAL A 163 -13.97 -12.31 9.23
C VAL A 163 -14.51 -13.06 8.02
N LYS A 164 -13.63 -13.46 7.11
CA LYS A 164 -13.96 -14.36 5.98
C LYS A 164 -13.32 -15.71 6.23
N ALA A 165 -14.14 -16.75 6.23
CA ALA A 165 -13.69 -18.13 6.29
C ALA A 165 -13.69 -18.77 4.90
N ASN A 166 -12.77 -19.73 4.66
CA ASN A 166 -12.66 -20.51 3.42
C ASN A 166 -12.72 -19.63 2.16
N THR A 167 -11.84 -18.65 2.09
CA THR A 167 -11.86 -17.64 1.02
C THR A 167 -10.58 -17.70 0.19
N SER A 168 -10.68 -17.26 -1.06
CA SER A 168 -9.52 -17.01 -1.93
C SER A 168 -9.35 -15.52 -2.14
N GLY A 169 -8.10 -15.09 -2.29
CA GLY A 169 -7.81 -13.67 -2.49
C GLY A 169 -6.33 -13.35 -2.59
N THR A 170 -6.03 -12.08 -2.44
CA THR A 170 -4.68 -11.52 -2.47
C THR A 170 -4.45 -10.64 -1.25
N LEU A 171 -3.38 -10.90 -0.50
CA LEU A 171 -2.80 -9.91 0.39
C LEU A 171 -1.88 -9.01 -0.45
N VAL A 172 -2.15 -7.74 -0.40
CA VAL A 172 -1.28 -6.67 -0.90
C VAL A 172 -0.54 -6.09 0.29
N GLY A 173 0.78 -6.14 0.28
CA GLY A 173 1.55 -5.76 1.45
C GLY A 173 2.82 -5.01 1.13
N PHE A 174 3.33 -4.35 2.16
CA PHE A 174 4.65 -3.73 2.15
C PHE A 174 5.39 -4.11 3.42
N HIS A 175 6.65 -4.52 3.23
CA HIS A 175 7.62 -4.71 4.30
C HIS A 175 8.49 -3.47 4.40
N SER A 176 8.76 -3.04 5.63
CA SER A 176 9.70 -1.97 5.94
C SER A 176 10.43 -2.25 7.25
N PRO A 177 11.72 -1.86 7.39
CA PRO A 177 12.41 -1.97 8.66
C PRO A 177 11.66 -1.22 9.77
N ARG A 178 11.73 -1.71 11.00
CA ARG A 178 11.10 -1.05 12.16
C ARG A 178 11.51 0.41 12.33
N SER A 179 12.75 0.74 11.98
CA SER A 179 13.25 2.13 11.99
C SER A 179 12.51 3.07 11.05
N ALA A 180 11.75 2.54 10.08
CA ALA A 180 10.93 3.30 9.13
C ALA A 180 9.45 3.45 9.57
N GLU A 181 9.12 3.20 10.84
CA GLU A 181 7.74 3.28 11.38
C GLU A 181 7.06 4.65 11.21
N VAL A 182 7.85 5.70 11.02
CA VAL A 182 7.34 7.04 10.69
C VAL A 182 6.71 7.07 9.30
N ILE A 183 7.26 6.30 8.35
CA ILE A 183 6.87 6.29 6.94
C ILE A 183 5.72 5.32 6.70
N ASN A 184 5.83 4.09 7.22
CA ASN A 184 4.87 3.00 7.02
C ASN A 184 4.62 2.25 8.33
N SER A 185 3.56 1.43 8.40
CA SER A 185 3.41 0.48 9.50
C SER A 185 4.64 -0.42 9.56
N PRO A 186 5.27 -0.56 10.74
CA PRO A 186 6.54 -1.27 10.86
C PRO A 186 6.38 -2.76 10.54
N GLU A 187 7.45 -3.33 10.00
CA GLU A 187 7.57 -4.73 9.60
C GLU A 187 6.62 -5.07 8.46
N TYR A 188 5.35 -5.35 8.70
CA TYR A 188 4.39 -5.77 7.68
C TYR A 188 3.10 -4.97 7.75
N HIS A 189 2.71 -4.43 6.61
CA HIS A 189 1.43 -3.74 6.40
C HIS A 189 0.67 -4.47 5.29
N PHE A 190 -0.45 -5.12 5.61
CA PHE A 190 -1.24 -5.90 4.66
C PHE A 190 -2.66 -5.40 4.53
N HIS A 191 -3.15 -5.31 3.29
CA HIS A 191 -4.56 -5.25 2.96
C HIS A 191 -4.98 -6.49 2.19
N PHE A 192 -6.23 -6.90 2.32
CA PHE A 192 -6.79 -8.06 1.66
C PHE A 192 -7.80 -7.66 0.58
N LEU A 193 -7.80 -8.40 -0.52
CA LEU A 193 -8.78 -8.33 -1.60
C LEU A 193 -9.25 -9.75 -1.91
N THR A 194 -10.57 -10.03 -1.78
CA THR A 194 -11.15 -11.31 -2.20
C THR A 194 -10.95 -11.54 -3.70
N ALA A 195 -10.85 -12.79 -4.14
CA ALA A 195 -10.73 -13.16 -5.55
C ALA A 195 -11.89 -12.64 -6.39
N GLN A 196 -13.11 -12.56 -5.81
CA GLN A 196 -14.31 -11.99 -6.42
C GLN A 196 -14.28 -10.46 -6.48
N ARG A 197 -13.27 -9.80 -5.87
CA ARG A 197 -13.10 -8.34 -5.84
C ARG A 197 -14.29 -7.58 -5.24
N ASN A 198 -15.02 -8.22 -4.35
CA ASN A 198 -16.24 -7.68 -3.75
C ASN A 198 -16.12 -7.36 -2.26
N SER A 199 -14.99 -7.70 -1.62
CA SER A 199 -14.73 -7.43 -0.22
C SER A 199 -13.23 -7.40 0.07
N GLY A 200 -12.85 -6.70 1.16
CA GLY A 200 -11.46 -6.58 1.60
C GLY A 200 -11.30 -5.49 2.66
N GLY A 201 -10.06 -5.18 3.01
CA GLY A 201 -9.72 -4.18 4.02
C GLY A 201 -8.34 -4.39 4.60
N HIS A 202 -8.03 -3.66 5.68
CA HIS A 202 -6.78 -3.73 6.43
C HIS A 202 -6.71 -5.02 7.24
N VAL A 203 -5.71 -5.85 7.02
CA VAL A 203 -5.57 -7.16 7.65
C VAL A 203 -5.16 -7.02 9.11
N GLN A 204 -5.90 -7.70 9.98
CA GLN A 204 -5.63 -7.81 11.40
C GLN A 204 -5.05 -9.18 11.73
N ASP A 205 -5.61 -10.24 11.14
CA ASP A 205 -5.11 -11.60 11.29
C ASP A 205 -5.47 -12.46 10.06
N CYS A 206 -4.75 -13.56 9.86
CA CYS A 206 -5.11 -14.56 8.86
C CYS A 206 -4.55 -15.94 9.18
N LEU A 207 -5.22 -16.97 8.65
CA LEU A 207 -4.71 -18.34 8.56
C LEU A 207 -4.67 -18.70 7.07
N VAL A 208 -3.48 -18.62 6.47
CA VAL A 208 -3.30 -19.04 5.08
C VAL A 208 -3.41 -20.56 4.98
N GLN A 209 -3.90 -21.09 3.87
CA GLN A 209 -3.99 -22.52 3.59
C GLN A 209 -2.98 -22.94 2.54
N LYS A 210 -3.03 -22.30 1.39
CA LYS A 210 -2.10 -22.52 0.27
C LYS A 210 -1.97 -21.23 -0.50
N VAL A 211 -0.76 -20.68 -0.57
CA VAL A 211 -0.50 -19.38 -1.18
C VAL A 211 0.80 -19.35 -1.96
N ARG A 212 0.79 -18.52 -2.99
CA ARG A 212 1.98 -18.07 -3.71
C ARG A 212 2.36 -16.68 -3.19
N ILE A 213 3.62 -16.54 -2.82
CA ILE A 213 4.23 -15.30 -2.35
C ILE A 213 5.13 -14.77 -3.45
N GLU A 214 4.96 -13.51 -3.81
CA GLU A 214 5.81 -12.79 -4.74
C GLU A 214 6.37 -11.56 -4.04
N ILE A 215 7.67 -11.36 -4.17
CA ILE A 215 8.43 -10.30 -3.52
C ILE A 215 9.05 -9.42 -4.59
N ASP A 216 8.94 -8.10 -4.40
CA ASP A 216 9.53 -7.07 -5.24
C ASP A 216 10.20 -6.03 -4.34
N TYR A 217 11.54 -5.98 -4.35
CA TYR A 217 12.30 -5.05 -3.52
C TYR A 217 12.26 -3.62 -4.08
N ALA A 218 12.55 -2.66 -3.24
CA ALA A 218 12.68 -1.27 -3.62
C ALA A 218 14.04 -0.72 -3.14
N ASP A 219 14.70 -0.01 -4.02
CA ASP A 219 15.97 0.69 -3.77
C ASP A 219 15.77 2.20 -3.53
N GLN A 220 14.56 2.72 -3.78
CA GLN A 220 14.23 4.13 -3.62
C GLN A 220 12.89 4.31 -2.90
N LEU A 221 12.78 5.40 -2.15
CA LEU A 221 11.52 5.86 -1.56
C LEU A 221 11.24 7.29 -2.00
N THR A 222 10.04 7.54 -2.48
CA THR A 222 9.54 8.88 -2.76
C THR A 222 8.34 9.15 -1.88
N ILE A 223 8.29 10.30 -1.21
CA ILE A 223 7.23 10.63 -0.26
C ILE A 223 6.60 11.98 -0.65
N ALA A 224 5.31 12.00 -0.97
CA ALA A 224 4.54 13.20 -1.10
C ALA A 224 4.01 13.62 0.27
N LEU A 225 4.54 14.68 0.83
CA LEU A 225 4.13 15.18 2.12
C LEU A 225 2.83 16.01 2.05
N PRO A 226 2.02 16.03 3.13
CA PRO A 226 0.92 16.99 3.26
C PRO A 226 1.43 18.43 3.23
N ASP A 227 0.53 19.38 2.97
CA ASP A 227 0.82 20.80 3.14
C ASP A 227 1.25 21.06 4.59
N PRO A 228 2.43 21.67 4.82
CA PRO A 228 2.91 21.98 6.18
C PRO A 228 1.90 22.76 7.03
N ALA A 229 1.10 23.65 6.40
CA ALA A 229 0.06 24.39 7.11
C ALA A 229 -1.05 23.49 7.67
N SER A 230 -1.32 22.36 7.03
CA SER A 230 -2.32 21.37 7.49
C SER A 230 -1.84 20.57 8.72
N LEU A 231 -0.54 20.59 9.00
CA LEU A 231 0.09 19.85 10.10
C LEU A 231 0.31 20.70 11.37
N THR A 232 -0.12 21.97 11.39
CA THR A 232 0.18 22.94 12.49
C THR A 232 -0.30 22.45 13.86
N GLY A 233 -1.34 21.62 13.92
CA GLY A 233 -1.87 21.06 15.18
C GLY A 233 -1.29 19.69 15.55
N ILE A 234 -0.30 19.17 14.82
CA ILE A 234 0.23 17.81 14.97
C ILE A 234 1.70 17.89 15.37
N ASP A 235 2.04 17.28 16.49
CA ASP A 235 3.45 17.11 16.92
C ASP A 235 3.97 15.74 16.43
N LEU A 236 4.70 15.75 15.34
CA LEU A 236 5.33 14.54 14.76
C LEU A 236 6.46 13.96 15.61
N GLN A 237 6.91 14.68 16.65
CA GLN A 237 7.95 14.21 17.57
C GLN A 237 7.39 13.41 18.76
N GLN A 238 6.08 13.42 18.97
CA GLN A 238 5.47 12.59 20.01
C GLN A 238 5.79 11.12 19.78
N PRO A 239 6.15 10.35 20.83
CA PRO A 239 6.34 8.91 20.68
C PRO A 239 5.05 8.24 20.21
N ILE A 240 5.16 7.22 19.37
CA ILE A 240 4.00 6.38 19.05
C ILE A 240 3.73 5.54 20.29
N THR A 241 2.65 5.83 20.99
CA THR A 241 2.15 4.97 22.06
C THR A 241 1.67 3.66 21.44
N LYS A 242 2.13 2.54 22.01
CA LYS A 242 1.73 1.20 21.60
C LYS A 242 0.33 0.89 22.08
#